data_32565239e95963f2271074ef92d18b42
#
_entry.id   32565239e95963f2271074ef92d18b42
#
_cell.length_a   1.000
_cell.length_b   1.000
_cell.length_c   1.000
_cell.angle_alpha   90.00
_cell.angle_beta   90.00
_cell.angle_gamma   90.00
#
_symmetry.space_group_name_H-M   'P 1'
#
loop_
_entity.id
_entity.type
_entity.pdbx_description
1 polymer ?
#
loop_
_entity_poly.entity_id
_entity_poly.type
_entity_poly.pdbx_seq_one_letter_code
_entity_poly.pdbx_strand_id
1 'polypeptide(L)'
;MQKVYTKIESIVGNVVTVRATDVRLGDLALVGDSYATVIKLDKDLVSLQVFAGAQGVGTSDPVRFLGRPMMVSFSEHLLGRVFDGAGVPRDHGPALTENMIPIGGPSFNPAKRILPKNMIRTGIPMIDVFNTLVESQKLPIFSISGEPYNALLSRIALQAEVDVIVLGGMGLKYDDYLTFRDTLEKGGAMSHTVMFIHTAADPIVECTLVPDMSLAVAEQFALAGKKVLVLLTDMTNYA
;
A
#
# COMPACT_ATOMS: atom_id res chain seq x y z
N MET A 1 -10.11 -24.89 0.94
CA MET A 1 -9.12 -25.98 0.90
C MET A 1 -7.90 -25.45 0.18
N GLN A 2 -6.74 -25.39 0.86
CA GLN A 2 -5.50 -24.91 0.21
C GLN A 2 -5.00 -25.96 -0.76
N LYS A 3 -4.77 -25.60 -2.02
CA LYS A 3 -4.19 -26.48 -3.03
C LYS A 3 -2.68 -26.23 -3.10
N VAL A 4 -1.90 -27.29 -3.03
CA VAL A 4 -0.43 -27.25 -3.12
C VAL A 4 -0.01 -27.95 -4.41
N TYR A 5 0.80 -27.28 -5.19
CA TYR A 5 1.41 -27.78 -6.41
C TYR A 5 2.93 -27.85 -6.22
N THR A 6 3.57 -28.92 -6.66
CA THR A 6 4.99 -29.19 -6.41
C THR A 6 5.83 -29.13 -7.70
N LYS A 7 5.24 -28.69 -8.81
CA LYS A 7 5.94 -28.61 -10.09
C LYS A 7 5.78 -27.23 -10.70
N ILE A 8 6.86 -26.49 -10.74
CA ILE A 8 6.98 -25.23 -11.48
C ILE A 8 7.40 -25.56 -12.92
N GLU A 9 6.66 -25.04 -13.90
CA GLU A 9 6.93 -25.25 -15.33
C GLU A 9 8.04 -24.33 -15.85
N SER A 10 8.05 -23.07 -15.38
CA SER A 10 9.10 -22.10 -15.77
C SER A 10 9.27 -21.00 -14.74
N ILE A 11 10.46 -20.44 -14.69
CA ILE A 11 10.82 -19.26 -13.90
C ILE A 11 11.49 -18.27 -14.85
N VAL A 12 10.92 -17.08 -15.02
CA VAL A 12 11.45 -16.02 -15.87
C VAL A 12 11.40 -14.68 -15.12
N GLY A 13 12.57 -14.17 -14.74
CA GLY A 13 12.65 -12.99 -13.87
C GLY A 13 11.95 -13.26 -12.54
N ASN A 14 10.98 -12.43 -12.19
CA ASN A 14 10.16 -12.59 -10.97
C ASN A 14 8.83 -13.33 -11.21
N VAL A 15 8.66 -13.94 -12.41
CA VAL A 15 7.43 -14.64 -12.77
C VAL A 15 7.66 -16.14 -12.75
N VAL A 16 6.85 -16.84 -11.97
CA VAL A 16 6.80 -18.31 -11.87
C VAL A 16 5.53 -18.80 -12.54
N THR A 17 5.64 -19.79 -13.42
CA THR A 17 4.50 -20.40 -14.09
C THR A 17 4.30 -21.84 -13.61
N VAL A 18 3.06 -22.16 -13.23
CA VAL A 18 2.66 -23.50 -12.75
C VAL A 18 1.39 -23.96 -13.46
N ARG A 19 1.13 -25.28 -13.46
CA ARG A 19 -0.16 -25.80 -13.86
C ARG A 19 -1.07 -25.89 -12.63
N ALA A 20 -2.19 -25.18 -12.69
CA ALA A 20 -3.17 -25.18 -11.60
C ALA A 20 -4.58 -24.97 -12.15
N THR A 21 -5.57 -25.46 -11.39
CA THR A 21 -7.01 -25.32 -11.70
C THR A 21 -7.73 -24.65 -10.54
N ASP A 22 -8.87 -23.98 -10.85
CA ASP A 22 -9.70 -23.26 -9.87
C ASP A 22 -8.95 -22.14 -9.13
N VAL A 23 -8.16 -21.39 -9.88
CA VAL A 23 -7.41 -20.21 -9.41
C VAL A 23 -7.99 -18.98 -10.09
N ARG A 24 -8.02 -17.87 -9.40
CA ARG A 24 -8.52 -16.58 -9.91
C ARG A 24 -7.39 -15.59 -10.13
N LEU A 25 -7.58 -14.69 -11.08
CA LEU A 25 -6.69 -13.57 -11.27
C LEU A 25 -6.66 -12.72 -9.98
N GLY A 26 -5.46 -12.33 -9.52
CA GLY A 26 -5.28 -11.61 -8.27
C GLY A 26 -5.26 -12.46 -7.01
N ASP A 27 -5.48 -13.78 -7.10
CA ASP A 27 -5.34 -14.65 -5.93
C ASP A 27 -3.90 -14.64 -5.43
N LEU A 28 -3.76 -14.64 -4.10
CA LEU A 28 -2.49 -14.75 -3.41
C LEU A 28 -2.02 -16.20 -3.35
N ALA A 29 -0.72 -16.41 -3.54
CA ALA A 29 -0.07 -17.69 -3.40
C ALA A 29 1.23 -17.56 -2.59
N LEU A 30 1.75 -18.67 -2.10
CA LEU A 30 3.10 -18.79 -1.57
C LEU A 30 3.90 -19.65 -2.56
N VAL A 31 5.06 -19.16 -2.97
CA VAL A 31 6.06 -19.88 -3.75
C VAL A 31 7.27 -20.08 -2.83
N GLY A 32 7.46 -21.30 -2.34
CA GLY A 32 8.30 -21.50 -1.14
C GLY A 32 7.77 -20.68 0.02
N ASP A 33 8.59 -19.78 0.55
CA ASP A 33 8.23 -18.88 1.67
C ASP A 33 7.84 -17.45 1.20
N SER A 34 7.88 -17.18 -0.12
CA SER A 34 7.60 -15.86 -0.65
C SER A 34 6.16 -15.73 -1.12
N TYR A 35 5.52 -14.60 -0.81
CA TYR A 35 4.22 -14.27 -1.37
C TYR A 35 4.32 -14.00 -2.88
N ALA A 36 3.27 -14.38 -3.59
CA ALA A 36 3.12 -14.14 -5.01
C ALA A 36 1.65 -13.87 -5.34
N THR A 37 1.39 -13.14 -6.42
CA THR A 37 0.04 -12.90 -6.93
C THR A 37 -0.15 -13.48 -8.32
N VAL A 38 -1.36 -13.97 -8.60
CA VAL A 38 -1.74 -14.46 -9.93
C VAL A 38 -1.91 -13.29 -10.88
N ILE A 39 -1.04 -13.19 -11.89
CA ILE A 39 -1.06 -12.10 -12.88
C ILE A 39 -1.60 -12.52 -14.25
N LYS A 40 -1.62 -13.82 -14.54
CA LYS A 40 -2.13 -14.34 -15.82
C LYS A 40 -2.67 -15.74 -15.67
N LEU A 41 -3.76 -15.99 -16.37
CA LEU A 41 -4.37 -17.32 -16.52
C LEU A 41 -4.45 -17.64 -18.01
N ASP A 42 -3.88 -18.78 -18.41
CA ASP A 42 -3.96 -19.31 -19.77
C ASP A 42 -4.28 -20.81 -19.69
N LYS A 43 -5.56 -21.14 -19.77
CA LYS A 43 -6.10 -22.48 -19.53
C LYS A 43 -5.71 -23.00 -18.14
N ASP A 44 -4.84 -24.00 -18.07
CA ASP A 44 -4.30 -24.60 -16.86
C ASP A 44 -2.93 -24.00 -16.45
N LEU A 45 -2.36 -23.09 -17.27
CA LEU A 45 -1.14 -22.38 -16.95
C LEU A 45 -1.43 -21.10 -16.19
N VAL A 46 -0.88 -21.00 -14.99
CA VAL A 46 -1.03 -19.86 -14.08
C VAL A 46 0.32 -19.19 -13.91
N SER A 47 0.41 -17.91 -14.24
CA SER A 47 1.62 -17.11 -14.01
C SER A 47 1.46 -16.32 -12.72
N LEU A 48 2.47 -16.42 -11.87
CA LEU A 48 2.56 -15.83 -10.55
C LEU A 48 3.71 -14.83 -10.53
N GLN A 49 3.46 -13.61 -10.08
CA GLN A 49 4.50 -12.65 -9.78
C GLN A 49 4.92 -12.77 -8.33
N VAL A 50 6.17 -13.14 -8.08
CA VAL A 50 6.73 -13.35 -6.73
C VAL A 50 7.18 -12.00 -6.17
N PHE A 51 6.74 -11.62 -4.96
CA PHE A 51 6.99 -10.30 -4.38
C PHE A 51 8.47 -10.12 -4.03
N ALA A 52 9.07 -11.06 -3.32
CA ALA A 52 10.49 -11.00 -2.97
C ALA A 52 11.44 -11.31 -4.14
N GLY A 53 10.90 -11.52 -5.36
CA GLY A 53 11.65 -12.03 -6.50
C GLY A 53 11.75 -13.56 -6.49
N ALA A 54 12.08 -14.13 -7.64
CA ALA A 54 12.20 -15.60 -7.79
C ALA A 54 13.65 -16.10 -7.61
N GLN A 55 14.55 -15.28 -7.06
CA GLN A 55 15.92 -15.73 -6.75
C GLN A 55 15.88 -16.81 -5.67
N GLY A 56 16.52 -17.94 -5.96
CA GLY A 56 16.55 -19.09 -5.06
C GLY A 56 15.33 -20.01 -5.15
N VAL A 57 14.30 -19.66 -5.92
CA VAL A 57 13.17 -20.55 -6.18
C VAL A 57 13.56 -21.67 -7.12
N GLY A 58 13.40 -22.91 -6.68
CA GLY A 58 13.64 -24.12 -7.46
C GLY A 58 12.37 -24.62 -8.16
N THR A 59 12.54 -25.37 -9.25
CA THR A 59 11.39 -25.93 -10.01
C THR A 59 10.58 -26.98 -9.23
N SER A 60 11.08 -27.44 -8.11
CA SER A 60 10.42 -28.38 -7.19
C SER A 60 9.82 -27.73 -5.95
N ASP A 61 9.96 -26.40 -5.81
CA ASP A 61 9.44 -25.71 -4.64
C ASP A 61 7.90 -25.75 -4.63
N PRO A 62 7.29 -25.85 -3.45
CA PRO A 62 5.84 -25.91 -3.34
C PRO A 62 5.23 -24.54 -3.67
N VAL A 63 4.17 -24.58 -4.49
CA VAL A 63 3.31 -23.43 -4.74
C VAL A 63 1.96 -23.68 -4.09
N ARG A 64 1.60 -22.82 -3.14
CA ARG A 64 0.37 -22.94 -2.36
C ARG A 64 -0.55 -21.75 -2.64
N PHE A 65 -1.67 -22.00 -3.29
CA PHE A 65 -2.69 -20.98 -3.51
C PHE A 65 -3.53 -20.78 -2.25
N LEU A 66 -3.70 -19.53 -1.84
CA LEU A 66 -4.44 -19.16 -0.63
C LEU A 66 -5.93 -18.96 -0.88
N GLY A 67 -6.35 -18.89 -2.17
CA GLY A 67 -7.77 -18.74 -2.59
C GLY A 67 -8.39 -17.41 -2.15
N ARG A 68 -7.58 -16.41 -1.93
CA ARG A 68 -7.99 -15.05 -1.57
C ARG A 68 -7.03 -14.02 -2.18
N PRO A 69 -7.46 -12.79 -2.44
CA PRO A 69 -6.57 -11.70 -2.86
C PRO A 69 -5.64 -11.27 -1.72
N MET A 70 -4.76 -10.33 -2.02
CA MET A 70 -3.99 -9.63 -1.00
C MET A 70 -4.94 -8.88 -0.06
N MET A 71 -4.67 -8.98 1.23
CA MET A 71 -5.51 -8.44 2.29
C MET A 71 -4.64 -7.58 3.21
N VAL A 72 -5.23 -6.54 3.77
CA VAL A 72 -4.63 -5.74 4.84
C VAL A 72 -5.53 -5.78 6.07
N SER A 73 -4.95 -5.78 7.26
CA SER A 73 -5.72 -5.68 8.49
C SER A 73 -6.29 -4.27 8.64
N PHE A 74 -7.52 -4.16 9.12
CA PHE A 74 -8.15 -2.88 9.44
C PHE A 74 -8.69 -2.90 10.88
N SER A 75 -8.21 -1.97 11.68
CA SER A 75 -8.73 -1.66 13.02
C SER A 75 -8.21 -0.28 13.45
N GLU A 76 -8.76 0.28 14.52
CA GLU A 76 -8.22 1.52 15.11
C GLU A 76 -6.79 1.32 15.67
N HIS A 77 -6.37 0.09 15.92
CA HIS A 77 -5.01 -0.25 16.34
C HIS A 77 -3.94 -0.05 15.26
N LEU A 78 -4.33 0.26 14.03
CA LEU A 78 -3.42 0.71 12.96
C LEU A 78 -2.85 2.10 13.25
N LEU A 79 -3.56 2.94 14.00
CA LEU A 79 -3.13 4.30 14.30
C LEU A 79 -1.85 4.29 15.14
N GLY A 80 -0.89 5.11 14.75
CA GLY A 80 0.43 5.15 15.37
C GLY A 80 1.42 4.11 14.87
N ARG A 81 1.02 3.25 13.92
CA ARG A 81 1.81 2.10 13.48
C ARG A 81 2.48 2.31 12.12
N VAL A 82 3.56 1.58 11.91
CA VAL A 82 4.32 1.54 10.66
C VAL A 82 4.39 0.11 10.13
N PHE A 83 4.02 -0.05 8.86
CA PHE A 83 4.03 -1.33 8.14
C PHE A 83 4.93 -1.22 6.91
N ASP A 84 5.42 -2.35 6.42
CA ASP A 84 6.11 -2.43 5.14
C ASP A 84 5.13 -2.51 3.94
N GLY A 85 5.68 -2.67 2.74
CA GLY A 85 4.89 -2.77 1.51
C GLY A 85 4.09 -4.07 1.38
N ALA A 86 4.31 -5.05 2.25
CA ALA A 86 3.52 -6.28 2.35
C ALA A 86 2.50 -6.24 3.50
N GLY A 87 2.44 -5.15 4.27
CA GLY A 87 1.56 -5.00 5.43
C GLY A 87 2.08 -5.66 6.71
N VAL A 88 3.38 -6.01 6.76
CA VAL A 88 4.02 -6.55 7.95
C VAL A 88 4.50 -5.39 8.85
N PRO A 89 4.32 -5.46 10.18
CA PRO A 89 4.80 -4.43 11.09
C PRO A 89 6.30 -4.16 10.96
N ARG A 90 6.67 -2.91 10.70
CA ARG A 90 8.06 -2.42 10.65
C ARG A 90 8.50 -1.76 11.97
N ASP A 91 7.55 -1.48 12.83
CA ASP A 91 7.74 -0.85 14.13
C ASP A 91 8.02 -1.86 15.27
N HIS A 92 8.28 -3.12 14.96
CA HIS A 92 8.46 -4.22 15.91
C HIS A 92 7.26 -4.50 16.83
N GLY A 93 6.11 -3.91 16.54
CA GLY A 93 4.85 -4.21 17.23
C GLY A 93 4.24 -5.54 16.78
N PRO A 94 3.19 -6.00 17.47
CA PRO A 94 2.51 -7.24 17.09
C PRO A 94 1.86 -7.15 15.72
N ALA A 95 1.81 -8.28 15.01
CA ALA A 95 1.05 -8.39 13.77
C ALA A 95 -0.45 -8.21 14.05
N LEU A 96 -1.12 -7.44 13.21
CA LEU A 96 -2.57 -7.27 13.26
C LEU A 96 -3.20 -8.28 12.30
N THR A 97 -4.13 -9.09 12.80
CA THR A 97 -4.80 -10.14 12.03
C THR A 97 -6.32 -10.00 12.04
N GLU A 98 -6.83 -8.96 12.68
CA GLU A 98 -8.26 -8.70 12.80
C GLU A 98 -8.79 -7.97 11.56
N ASN A 99 -10.05 -8.23 11.22
CA ASN A 99 -10.78 -7.52 10.17
C ASN A 99 -9.99 -7.37 8.86
N MET A 100 -9.54 -8.49 8.31
CA MET A 100 -8.81 -8.49 7.04
C MET A 100 -9.70 -8.02 5.89
N ILE A 101 -9.30 -6.96 5.21
CA ILE A 101 -9.97 -6.38 4.05
C ILE A 101 -9.14 -6.56 2.78
N PRO A 102 -9.77 -6.79 1.61
CA PRO A 102 -9.03 -6.85 0.36
C PRO A 102 -8.50 -5.46 -0.01
N ILE A 103 -7.25 -5.39 -0.51
CA ILE A 103 -6.64 -4.11 -0.93
C ILE A 103 -7.24 -3.58 -2.24
N GLY A 104 -7.74 -4.46 -3.11
CA GLY A 104 -8.50 -4.05 -4.30
C GLY A 104 -9.95 -3.80 -3.91
N GLY A 105 -10.31 -2.55 -3.70
CA GLY A 105 -11.68 -2.15 -3.36
C GLY A 105 -12.66 -2.37 -4.52
N PRO A 106 -13.98 -2.45 -4.25
CA PRO A 106 -14.98 -2.50 -5.30
C PRO A 106 -15.02 -1.20 -6.10
N SER A 107 -15.21 -1.31 -7.40
CA SER A 107 -15.45 -0.13 -8.24
C SER A 107 -16.75 0.55 -7.86
N PHE A 108 -16.70 1.81 -7.45
CA PHE A 108 -17.90 2.60 -7.18
C PHE A 108 -18.51 3.10 -8.49
N ASN A 109 -19.83 2.93 -8.61
CA ASN A 109 -20.57 3.52 -9.73
C ASN A 109 -20.43 5.05 -9.71
N PRO A 110 -19.93 5.69 -10.79
CA PRO A 110 -19.78 7.14 -10.87
C PRO A 110 -21.05 7.94 -10.54
N ALA A 111 -22.23 7.40 -10.85
CA ALA A 111 -23.51 8.04 -10.55
C ALA A 111 -23.81 8.18 -9.05
N LYS A 112 -23.12 7.42 -8.18
CA LYS A 112 -23.25 7.52 -6.73
C LYS A 112 -22.27 8.48 -6.09
N ARG A 113 -21.36 9.08 -6.87
CA ARG A 113 -20.38 10.03 -6.35
C ARG A 113 -21.05 11.36 -6.03
N ILE A 114 -20.77 11.85 -4.84
CA ILE A 114 -21.20 13.19 -4.39
C ILE A 114 -20.09 14.18 -4.73
N LEU A 115 -20.46 15.35 -5.25
CA LEU A 115 -19.49 16.42 -5.50
C LEU A 115 -18.90 16.88 -4.15
N PRO A 116 -17.58 16.88 -4.01
CA PRO A 116 -16.93 17.32 -2.79
C PRO A 116 -17.16 18.81 -2.57
N LYS A 117 -17.42 19.22 -1.32
CA LYS A 117 -17.69 20.62 -0.96
C LYS A 117 -16.88 21.09 0.24
N ASN A 118 -16.37 20.16 1.05
CA ASN A 118 -15.67 20.48 2.28
C ASN A 118 -14.18 20.63 2.02
N MET A 119 -13.62 21.77 2.40
CA MET A 119 -12.20 22.04 2.31
C MET A 119 -11.43 21.25 3.39
N ILE A 120 -10.30 20.71 3.02
CA ILE A 120 -9.26 20.22 3.94
C ILE A 120 -8.19 21.31 4.02
N ARG A 121 -8.08 21.96 5.16
CA ARG A 121 -7.03 22.95 5.41
C ARG A 121 -5.70 22.23 5.63
N THR A 122 -4.71 22.61 4.82
CA THR A 122 -3.36 22.03 4.88
C THR A 122 -2.41 22.87 5.70
N GLY A 123 -2.80 24.11 6.05
CA GLY A 123 -1.90 25.08 6.70
C GLY A 123 -0.82 25.65 5.77
N ILE A 124 -0.86 25.33 4.48
CA ILE A 124 0.03 25.86 3.45
C ILE A 124 -0.74 26.88 2.62
N PRO A 125 -0.48 28.20 2.75
CA PRO A 125 -1.28 29.24 2.10
C PRO A 125 -1.37 29.07 0.57
N MET A 126 -0.30 28.62 -0.09
CA MET A 126 -0.32 28.40 -1.54
C MET A 126 -1.26 27.28 -1.96
N ILE A 127 -1.45 26.26 -1.12
CA ILE A 127 -2.42 25.19 -1.36
C ILE A 127 -3.81 25.70 -1.00
N ASP A 128 -3.97 26.22 0.21
CA ASP A 128 -5.28 26.57 0.76
C ASP A 128 -5.99 27.69 -0.03
N VAL A 129 -5.23 28.60 -0.66
CA VAL A 129 -5.80 29.73 -1.42
C VAL A 129 -5.88 29.46 -2.92
N PHE A 130 -4.82 28.88 -3.52
CA PHE A 130 -4.72 28.78 -4.98
C PHE A 130 -5.04 27.37 -5.54
N ASN A 131 -4.82 26.32 -4.74
CA ASN A 131 -5.06 24.93 -5.11
C ASN A 131 -5.82 24.20 -4.01
N THR A 132 -6.88 24.81 -3.50
CA THR A 132 -7.65 24.33 -2.37
C THR A 132 -7.95 22.83 -2.44
N LEU A 133 -7.47 22.10 -1.44
CA LEU A 133 -7.77 20.67 -1.29
C LEU A 133 -9.17 20.51 -0.71
N VAL A 134 -10.00 19.71 -1.36
CA VAL A 134 -11.33 19.34 -0.86
C VAL A 134 -11.43 17.82 -0.70
N GLU A 135 -12.34 17.38 0.18
CA GLU A 135 -12.60 15.95 0.38
C GLU A 135 -12.83 15.23 -0.96
N SER A 136 -12.34 14.02 -1.10
CA SER A 136 -12.41 13.20 -2.35
C SER A 136 -11.63 13.76 -3.54
N GLN A 137 -10.83 14.80 -3.37
CA GLN A 137 -9.96 15.33 -4.42
C GLN A 137 -8.56 14.71 -4.36
N LYS A 138 -7.94 14.62 -5.52
CA LYS A 138 -6.51 14.30 -5.68
C LYS A 138 -5.77 15.58 -6.04
N LEU A 139 -4.75 15.92 -5.28
CA LEU A 139 -3.89 17.07 -5.54
C LEU A 139 -2.47 16.58 -5.83
N PRO A 140 -2.01 16.59 -7.09
CA PRO A 140 -0.64 16.24 -7.41
C PRO A 140 0.32 17.36 -7.00
N ILE A 141 1.44 17.00 -6.38
CA ILE A 141 2.55 17.89 -6.07
C ILE A 141 3.71 17.49 -6.97
N PHE A 142 4.08 18.35 -7.89
CA PHE A 142 5.24 18.15 -8.76
C PHE A 142 6.45 18.88 -8.19
N SER A 143 7.59 18.23 -8.18
CA SER A 143 8.85 18.82 -7.79
C SER A 143 9.97 18.41 -8.74
N ILE A 144 11.03 19.19 -8.78
CA ILE A 144 12.28 18.81 -9.46
C ILE A 144 13.23 18.15 -8.47
N SER A 145 14.22 17.43 -8.99
CA SER A 145 15.24 16.79 -8.16
C SER A 145 15.96 17.80 -7.28
N GLY A 146 16.10 17.47 -6.00
CA GLY A 146 16.75 18.33 -4.99
C GLY A 146 15.81 19.22 -4.19
N GLU A 147 14.55 19.37 -4.59
CA GLU A 147 13.57 20.11 -3.80
C GLU A 147 13.07 19.27 -2.60
N PRO A 148 12.80 19.91 -1.44
CA PRO A 148 12.46 19.22 -0.21
C PRO A 148 10.97 18.84 -0.15
N TYR A 149 10.45 18.11 -1.14
CA TYR A 149 9.03 17.73 -1.23
C TYR A 149 8.58 16.85 -0.05
N ASN A 150 9.46 16.00 0.49
CA ASN A 150 9.16 15.20 1.67
C ASN A 150 8.95 16.08 2.93
N ALA A 151 9.71 17.17 3.06
CA ALA A 151 9.50 18.14 4.13
C ALA A 151 8.16 18.88 3.99
N LEU A 152 7.75 19.20 2.75
CA LEU A 152 6.43 19.78 2.48
C LEU A 152 5.31 18.81 2.88
N LEU A 153 5.40 17.53 2.51
CA LEU A 153 4.42 16.50 2.86
C LEU A 153 4.35 16.30 4.38
N SER A 154 5.49 16.24 5.07
CA SER A 154 5.53 16.16 6.54
C SER A 154 4.85 17.37 7.19
N ARG A 155 5.06 18.57 6.64
CA ARG A 155 4.41 19.79 7.14
C ARG A 155 2.91 19.77 6.92
N ILE A 156 2.44 19.30 5.76
CA ILE A 156 1.02 19.12 5.50
C ILE A 156 0.43 18.12 6.51
N ALA A 157 1.10 16.99 6.74
CA ALA A 157 0.66 16.00 7.73
C ALA A 157 0.52 16.57 9.14
N LEU A 158 1.44 17.45 9.55
CA LEU A 158 1.38 18.09 10.89
C LEU A 158 0.29 19.15 11.03
N GLN A 159 -0.07 19.82 9.95
CA GLN A 159 -0.94 21.01 9.97
C GLN A 159 -2.36 20.74 9.45
N ALA A 160 -2.57 19.61 8.76
CA ALA A 160 -3.87 19.32 8.17
C ALA A 160 -4.94 19.07 9.24
N GLU A 161 -6.09 19.72 9.06
CA GLU A 161 -7.26 19.57 9.95
C GLU A 161 -8.04 18.29 9.57
N VAL A 162 -7.50 17.12 9.94
CA VAL A 162 -8.07 15.81 9.65
C VAL A 162 -8.04 14.89 10.86
N ASP A 163 -8.91 13.87 10.87
CA ASP A 163 -8.96 12.89 11.96
C ASP A 163 -7.90 11.79 11.82
N VAL A 164 -7.59 11.42 10.58
CA VAL A 164 -6.66 10.32 10.26
C VAL A 164 -5.77 10.70 9.09
N ILE A 165 -4.51 10.36 9.20
CA ILE A 165 -3.52 10.45 8.12
C ILE A 165 -3.09 9.05 7.74
N VAL A 166 -3.09 8.75 6.44
CA VAL A 166 -2.49 7.52 5.90
C VAL A 166 -1.35 7.93 4.99
N LEU A 167 -0.13 7.54 5.35
CA LEU A 167 1.07 7.85 4.58
C LEU A 167 1.56 6.58 3.87
N GLY A 168 1.58 6.60 2.54
CA GLY A 168 2.16 5.57 1.70
C GLY A 168 3.48 6.04 1.10
N GLY A 169 4.59 5.44 1.52
CA GLY A 169 5.92 5.73 1.01
C GLY A 169 6.40 4.66 0.03
N MET A 170 6.79 5.05 -1.19
CA MET A 170 7.19 4.16 -2.27
C MET A 170 8.64 4.40 -2.66
N GLY A 171 9.50 3.41 -2.46
CA GLY A 171 10.92 3.49 -2.84
C GLY A 171 11.70 4.54 -2.05
N LEU A 172 11.29 4.87 -0.84
CA LEU A 172 11.95 5.88 -0.02
C LEU A 172 13.38 5.45 0.35
N LYS A 173 14.26 6.43 0.46
CA LYS A 173 15.51 6.22 1.20
C LYS A 173 15.20 5.99 2.67
N TYR A 174 16.01 5.17 3.33
CA TYR A 174 15.78 4.87 4.74
C TYR A 174 15.82 6.13 5.63
N ASP A 175 16.69 7.08 5.31
CA ASP A 175 16.81 8.37 6.02
C ASP A 175 15.55 9.22 5.85
N ASP A 176 14.94 9.22 4.66
CA ASP A 176 13.67 9.92 4.42
C ASP A 176 12.53 9.33 5.25
N TYR A 177 12.46 8.00 5.32
CA TYR A 177 11.51 7.32 6.20
C TYR A 177 11.69 7.71 7.67
N LEU A 178 12.93 7.68 8.17
CA LEU A 178 13.22 8.09 9.56
C LEU A 178 12.83 9.55 9.79
N THR A 179 13.11 10.43 8.83
CA THR A 179 12.74 11.84 8.91
C THR A 179 11.22 12.04 8.99
N PHE A 180 10.45 11.32 8.18
CA PHE A 180 8.97 11.34 8.27
C PHE A 180 8.51 10.90 9.66
N ARG A 181 8.95 9.73 10.11
CA ARG A 181 8.56 9.17 11.40
C ARG A 181 8.89 10.14 12.54
N ASP A 182 10.14 10.58 12.63
CA ASP A 182 10.60 11.46 13.70
C ASP A 182 9.86 12.81 13.69
N THR A 183 9.56 13.35 12.50
CA THR A 183 8.81 14.59 12.37
C THR A 183 7.37 14.43 12.88
N LEU A 184 6.70 13.35 12.52
CA LEU A 184 5.33 13.07 12.98
C LEU A 184 5.27 12.75 14.47
N GLU A 185 6.26 12.00 15.01
CA GLU A 185 6.37 11.71 16.44
C GLU A 185 6.57 13.00 17.25
N LYS A 186 7.56 13.81 16.88
CA LYS A 186 7.86 15.10 17.57
C LYS A 186 6.72 16.11 17.45
N GLY A 187 6.01 16.10 16.33
CA GLY A 187 4.86 16.96 16.09
C GLY A 187 3.55 16.46 16.69
N GLY A 188 3.53 15.27 17.30
CA GLY A 188 2.34 14.68 17.93
C GLY A 188 1.32 14.10 16.95
N ALA A 189 1.61 14.10 15.63
CA ALA A 189 0.70 13.58 14.62
C ALA A 189 0.75 12.06 14.46
N MET A 190 1.78 11.39 14.96
CA MET A 190 1.94 9.95 14.80
C MET A 190 0.77 9.16 15.39
N SER A 191 0.17 9.61 16.48
CA SER A 191 -0.94 8.92 17.16
C SER A 191 -2.21 8.76 16.31
N HIS A 192 -2.37 9.55 15.26
CA HIS A 192 -3.49 9.48 14.31
C HIS A 192 -3.01 9.22 12.86
N THR A 193 -1.77 8.74 12.72
CA THR A 193 -1.16 8.41 11.41
C THR A 193 -0.96 6.90 11.29
N VAL A 194 -1.23 6.36 10.11
CA VAL A 194 -0.83 5.01 9.68
C VAL A 194 0.18 5.16 8.56
N MET A 195 1.29 4.42 8.62
CA MET A 195 2.33 4.47 7.60
C MET A 195 2.51 3.11 6.93
N PHE A 196 2.45 3.07 5.60
CA PHE A 196 2.86 1.94 4.77
C PHE A 196 4.11 2.34 4.01
N ILE A 197 5.25 1.75 4.33
CA ILE A 197 6.55 2.22 3.86
C ILE A 197 7.29 1.13 3.12
N HIS A 198 7.51 1.34 1.82
CA HIS A 198 8.46 0.60 1.02
C HIS A 198 9.72 1.44 0.85
N THR A 199 10.87 0.86 1.18
CA THR A 199 12.18 1.50 1.01
C THR A 199 12.91 0.92 -0.21
N ALA A 200 13.94 1.61 -0.68
CA ALA A 200 14.75 1.15 -1.81
C ALA A 200 15.46 -0.21 -1.58
N ALA A 201 15.53 -0.68 -0.33
CA ALA A 201 16.09 -1.99 0.03
C ALA A 201 15.07 -3.13 0.00
N ASP A 202 13.78 -2.81 -0.05
CA ASP A 202 12.69 -3.78 -0.02
C ASP A 202 12.40 -4.32 -1.43
N PRO A 203 11.73 -5.49 -1.55
CA PRO A 203 11.36 -6.05 -2.85
C PRO A 203 10.48 -5.13 -3.68
N ILE A 204 10.86 -4.86 -4.93
CA ILE A 204 10.21 -3.85 -5.80
C ILE A 204 8.70 -4.07 -5.98
N VAL A 205 8.22 -5.32 -5.95
CA VAL A 205 6.80 -5.63 -6.12
C VAL A 205 5.98 -5.10 -4.95
N GLU A 206 6.53 -5.03 -3.77
CA GLU A 206 5.86 -4.45 -2.60
C GLU A 206 5.56 -2.96 -2.78
N CYS A 207 6.40 -2.26 -3.57
CA CYS A 207 6.18 -0.86 -3.92
C CYS A 207 4.79 -0.65 -4.55
N THR A 208 4.36 -1.58 -5.40
CA THR A 208 3.07 -1.49 -6.10
C THR A 208 1.86 -1.73 -5.18
N LEU A 209 2.06 -2.36 -4.03
CA LEU A 209 1.00 -2.66 -3.06
C LEU A 209 0.74 -1.49 -2.11
N VAL A 210 1.73 -0.63 -1.87
CA VAL A 210 1.63 0.48 -0.92
C VAL A 210 0.45 1.41 -1.18
N PRO A 211 0.21 1.91 -2.41
CA PRO A 211 -0.93 2.77 -2.68
C PRO A 211 -2.26 2.06 -2.43
N ASP A 212 -2.38 0.80 -2.86
CA ASP A 212 -3.61 0.04 -2.72
C ASP A 212 -3.93 -0.23 -1.25
N MET A 213 -2.94 -0.60 -0.42
CA MET A 213 -3.12 -0.76 1.03
C MET A 213 -3.48 0.56 1.71
N SER A 214 -2.77 1.63 1.36
CA SER A 214 -3.02 2.97 1.91
C SER A 214 -4.45 3.43 1.62
N LEU A 215 -4.90 3.25 0.37
CA LEU A 215 -6.25 3.63 -0.04
C LEU A 215 -7.32 2.73 0.58
N ALA A 216 -7.09 1.41 0.66
CA ALA A 216 -8.04 0.49 1.29
C ALA A 216 -8.28 0.82 2.76
N VAL A 217 -7.21 1.10 3.51
CA VAL A 217 -7.32 1.51 4.93
C VAL A 217 -7.97 2.88 5.07
N ALA A 218 -7.58 3.85 4.23
CA ALA A 218 -8.15 5.19 4.24
C ALA A 218 -9.67 5.17 3.95
N GLU A 219 -10.10 4.34 3.00
CA GLU A 219 -11.50 4.16 2.65
C GLU A 219 -12.32 3.66 3.85
N GLN A 220 -11.82 2.70 4.62
CA GLN A 220 -12.54 2.21 5.80
C GLN A 220 -12.72 3.29 6.86
N PHE A 221 -11.69 4.08 7.15
CA PHE A 221 -11.82 5.21 8.06
C PHE A 221 -12.80 6.26 7.53
N ALA A 222 -12.79 6.55 6.23
CA ALA A 222 -13.72 7.47 5.60
C ALA A 222 -15.17 6.95 5.65
N LEU A 223 -15.38 5.65 5.42
CA LEU A 223 -16.69 5.00 5.57
C LEU A 223 -17.21 5.01 7.03
N ALA A 224 -16.30 5.02 8.00
CA ALA A 224 -16.61 5.23 9.41
C ALA A 224 -16.87 6.71 9.77
N GLY A 225 -16.91 7.62 8.78
CA GLY A 225 -17.22 9.04 8.96
C GLY A 225 -16.02 9.89 9.40
N LYS A 226 -14.79 9.37 9.33
CA LYS A 226 -13.59 10.14 9.65
C LYS A 226 -13.14 10.98 8.44
N LYS A 227 -12.62 12.17 8.71
CA LYS A 227 -11.92 12.97 7.71
C LYS A 227 -10.50 12.42 7.55
N VAL A 228 -10.19 11.89 6.36
CA VAL A 228 -8.94 11.20 6.09
C VAL A 228 -8.12 11.93 5.05
N LEU A 229 -6.83 12.13 5.33
CA LEU A 229 -5.83 12.60 4.38
C LEU A 229 -4.90 11.45 4.00
N VAL A 230 -4.80 11.17 2.70
CA VAL A 230 -3.82 10.20 2.17
C VAL A 230 -2.67 10.96 1.53
N LEU A 231 -1.46 10.67 1.98
CA LEU A 231 -0.22 11.20 1.43
C LEU A 231 0.55 10.08 0.75
N LEU A 232 0.74 10.16 -0.56
CA LEU A 232 1.48 9.15 -1.33
C LEU A 232 2.78 9.77 -1.87
N THR A 233 3.92 9.17 -1.53
CA THR A 233 5.27 9.61 -1.92
C THR A 233 6.23 8.42 -2.03
N ASP A 234 7.10 8.26 -3.00
CA ASP A 234 7.27 9.03 -4.22
C ASP A 234 6.58 8.33 -5.38
N MET A 235 5.59 8.98 -6.00
CA MET A 235 4.83 8.40 -7.11
C MET A 235 5.69 8.14 -8.35
N THR A 236 6.87 8.76 -8.47
CA THR A 236 7.83 8.50 -9.55
C THR A 236 8.39 7.07 -9.46
N ASN A 237 8.54 6.53 -8.25
CA ASN A 237 9.02 5.16 -8.05
C ASN A 237 7.92 4.12 -8.27
N TYR A 238 6.66 4.54 -8.27
CA TYR A 238 5.50 3.68 -8.54
C TYR A 238 5.22 3.54 -10.05
N ALA A 239 5.46 4.60 -10.85
CA ALA A 239 5.23 4.64 -12.30
C ALA A 239 6.38 3.95 -13.11
#